data_a8e7c4d2da3b7793b9236f8110b0035c
#
_entry.id   a8e7c4d2da3b7793b9236f8110b0035c
#
_cell.length_a   1.000
_cell.length_b   1.000
_cell.length_c   1.000
_cell.angle_alpha   90.00
_cell.angle_beta   90.00
_cell.angle_gamma   90.00
#
_symmetry.space_group_name_H-M   'P 1'
#
loop_
_entity.id
_entity.type
_entity.pdbx_description
1 polymer ?
#
loop_
_entity_poly.entity_id
_entity_poly.type
_entity_poly.pdbx_seq_one_letter_code
_entity_poly.pdbx_strand_id
1 'polypeptide(L)'
;VRGTQFLLEAISSARLSTRVLIPGSALVYQPSTDAIAEDHPIGPVSPYGLSKLAQEMLGKKCADSELAILFPRSFTHLGPGQNPSYAVSSFASQIAKIETNETPPVIRVGSLEALRDLTDVRDTVDAYRALMARGVSGRPYNVCSGHAHRMSDVLEALLSQTDVDVAVHIDQKRLRPKDNDLLLGDPSRINAEIGWYAKTELEETLRDTLNYWRDVVRL
;
A
#
# COMPACT_ATOMS: atom_id res chain seq x y z
N VAL A 1 -10.65 -2.81 13.88
CA VAL A 1 -10.44 -3.63 15.08
C VAL A 1 -11.72 -4.38 15.45
N ARG A 2 -12.82 -3.71 15.78
CA ARG A 2 -14.08 -4.37 16.19
C ARG A 2 -14.62 -5.35 15.13
N GLY A 3 -14.67 -4.96 13.85
CA GLY A 3 -15.13 -5.85 12.78
C GLY A 3 -14.26 -7.12 12.66
N THR A 4 -12.95 -6.99 12.81
CA THR A 4 -12.03 -8.14 12.83
C THR A 4 -12.34 -9.05 14.01
N GLN A 5 -12.54 -8.48 15.21
CA GLN A 5 -12.90 -9.25 16.40
C GLN A 5 -14.19 -10.05 16.18
N PHE A 6 -15.26 -9.40 15.75
CA PHE A 6 -16.55 -10.07 15.52
C PHE A 6 -16.48 -11.16 14.46
N LEU A 7 -15.71 -10.93 13.39
CA LEU A 7 -15.50 -11.97 12.37
C LEU A 7 -14.80 -13.20 12.97
N LEU A 8 -13.71 -13.00 13.72
CA LEU A 8 -12.96 -14.10 14.31
C LEU A 8 -13.77 -14.85 15.38
N GLU A 9 -14.54 -14.12 16.22
CA GLU A 9 -15.46 -14.72 17.19
C GLU A 9 -16.54 -15.56 16.51
N ALA A 10 -17.11 -15.06 15.41
CA ALA A 10 -18.14 -15.78 14.64
C ALA A 10 -17.57 -17.07 14.03
N ILE A 11 -16.37 -17.03 13.43
CA ILE A 11 -15.69 -18.19 12.85
C ILE A 11 -15.41 -19.24 13.95
N SER A 12 -14.84 -18.81 15.07
CA SER A 12 -14.54 -19.68 16.21
C SER A 12 -15.81 -20.32 16.78
N SER A 13 -16.87 -19.53 16.98
CA SER A 13 -18.17 -20.02 17.49
C SER A 13 -18.82 -21.04 16.54
N ALA A 14 -18.66 -20.84 15.24
CA ALA A 14 -19.15 -21.76 14.23
C ALA A 14 -18.25 -23.03 14.04
N ARG A 15 -17.12 -23.09 14.75
CA ARG A 15 -16.13 -24.19 14.67
C ARG A 15 -15.69 -24.48 13.23
N LEU A 16 -15.46 -23.42 12.44
CA LEU A 16 -15.06 -23.55 11.04
C LEU A 16 -13.54 -23.75 10.95
N SER A 17 -13.13 -24.89 10.39
CA SER A 17 -11.74 -25.09 9.96
C SER A 17 -11.49 -24.26 8.70
N THR A 18 -10.73 -23.16 8.82
CA THR A 18 -10.56 -22.21 7.73
C THR A 18 -9.27 -21.39 7.82
N ARG A 19 -8.96 -20.71 6.74
CA ARG A 19 -7.85 -19.74 6.66
C ARG A 19 -8.42 -18.35 6.52
N VAL A 20 -7.88 -17.40 7.27
CA VAL A 20 -8.26 -15.99 7.24
C VAL A 20 -7.02 -15.13 6.99
N LEU A 21 -7.07 -14.22 6.04
CA LEU A 21 -6.04 -13.24 5.82
C LEU A 21 -6.51 -11.89 6.38
N ILE A 22 -5.74 -11.34 7.30
CA ILE A 22 -5.98 -10.02 7.89
C ILE A 22 -5.00 -9.03 7.27
N PRO A 23 -5.43 -8.15 6.31
CA PRO A 23 -4.56 -7.18 5.70
C PRO A 23 -3.95 -6.23 6.74
N GLY A 24 -2.65 -6.36 6.97
CA GLY A 24 -1.84 -5.52 7.83
C GLY A 24 -1.31 -4.29 7.10
N SER A 25 -0.24 -3.70 7.63
CA SER A 25 0.42 -2.52 7.05
C SER A 25 1.87 -2.44 7.52
N ALA A 26 2.77 -1.95 6.68
CA ALA A 26 4.13 -1.57 7.07
C ALA A 26 4.17 -0.48 8.16
N LEU A 27 3.10 0.30 8.33
CA LEU A 27 2.99 1.33 9.36
C LEU A 27 2.85 0.79 10.79
N VAL A 28 2.94 -0.53 11.00
CA VAL A 28 3.09 -1.16 12.31
C VAL A 28 4.52 -1.11 12.81
N TYR A 29 5.50 -0.96 11.93
CA TYR A 29 6.92 -0.87 12.28
C TYR A 29 7.31 0.50 12.83
N GLN A 30 8.39 0.52 13.56
CA GLN A 30 9.11 1.77 13.84
C GLN A 30 9.66 2.35 12.53
N PRO A 31 9.73 3.69 12.38
CA PRO A 31 10.43 4.31 11.26
C PRO A 31 11.87 3.81 11.13
N SER A 32 12.34 3.65 9.90
CA SER A 32 13.69 3.17 9.59
C SER A 32 14.31 3.99 8.46
N THR A 33 15.63 4.05 8.44
CA THR A 33 16.44 4.57 7.32
C THR A 33 16.89 3.46 6.36
N ASP A 34 16.60 2.20 6.70
CA ASP A 34 16.98 1.01 5.96
C ASP A 34 15.75 0.19 5.57
N ALA A 35 15.93 -0.82 4.72
CA ALA A 35 14.89 -1.76 4.36
C ALA A 35 14.38 -2.53 5.59
N ILE A 36 13.07 -2.59 5.73
CA ILE A 36 12.38 -3.15 6.90
C ILE A 36 12.08 -4.63 6.64
N ALA A 37 12.74 -5.52 7.38
CA ALA A 37 12.39 -6.94 7.45
C ALA A 37 11.30 -7.19 8.52
N GLU A 38 10.73 -8.41 8.56
CA GLU A 38 9.60 -8.70 9.47
C GLU A 38 9.97 -8.83 10.95
N ASP A 39 11.25 -8.91 11.28
CA ASP A 39 11.82 -8.87 12.64
C ASP A 39 12.17 -7.45 13.10
N HIS A 40 12.03 -6.45 12.23
CA HIS A 40 12.21 -5.05 12.62
C HIS A 40 11.28 -4.68 13.78
N PRO A 41 11.73 -3.82 14.71
CA PRO A 41 10.93 -3.42 15.87
C PRO A 41 9.55 -2.87 15.51
N ILE A 42 8.55 -3.31 16.26
CA ILE A 42 7.18 -2.79 16.17
C ILE A 42 7.06 -1.51 16.98
N GLY A 43 6.48 -0.47 16.38
CA GLY A 43 6.31 0.83 17.03
C GLY A 43 5.56 1.82 16.12
N PRO A 44 4.24 1.61 15.92
CA PRO A 44 3.44 2.46 15.05
C PRO A 44 3.40 3.90 15.58
N VAL A 45 3.69 4.86 14.71
CA VAL A 45 3.68 6.30 15.03
C VAL A 45 2.37 7.00 14.65
N SER A 46 1.42 6.26 14.10
CA SER A 46 0.12 6.81 13.66
C SER A 46 -1.06 6.01 14.23
N PRO A 47 -2.24 6.66 14.41
CA PRO A 47 -3.47 5.95 14.81
C PRO A 47 -3.85 4.82 13.85
N TYR A 48 -3.59 4.98 12.55
CA TYR A 48 -3.81 3.93 11.57
C TYR A 48 -2.89 2.73 11.81
N GLY A 49 -1.58 2.94 11.94
CA GLY A 49 -0.61 1.88 12.24
C GLY A 49 -0.96 1.14 13.54
N LEU A 50 -1.34 1.89 14.59
CA LEU A 50 -1.80 1.30 15.85
C LEU A 50 -3.05 0.43 15.66
N SER A 51 -4.01 0.87 14.85
CA SER A 51 -5.21 0.09 14.55
C SER A 51 -4.90 -1.20 13.80
N LYS A 52 -3.93 -1.18 12.87
CA LYS A 52 -3.47 -2.36 12.12
C LYS A 52 -2.71 -3.34 13.02
N LEU A 53 -1.87 -2.84 13.92
CA LEU A 53 -1.21 -3.67 14.93
C LEU A 53 -2.22 -4.36 15.85
N ALA A 54 -3.24 -3.64 16.31
CA ALA A 54 -4.29 -4.22 17.14
C ALA A 54 -5.04 -5.35 16.42
N GLN A 55 -5.31 -5.23 15.11
CA GLN A 55 -5.90 -6.30 14.31
C GLN A 55 -4.98 -7.53 14.22
N GLU A 56 -3.67 -7.33 13.99
CA GLU A 56 -2.68 -8.41 13.96
C GLU A 56 -2.60 -9.13 15.32
N MET A 57 -2.57 -8.39 16.42
CA MET A 57 -2.54 -8.95 17.78
C MET A 57 -3.80 -9.77 18.11
N LEU A 58 -4.99 -9.28 17.72
CA LEU A 58 -6.24 -10.03 17.85
C LEU A 58 -6.19 -11.34 17.05
N GLY A 59 -5.75 -11.28 15.79
CA GLY A 59 -5.60 -12.45 14.97
C GLY A 59 -4.64 -13.47 15.57
N LYS A 60 -3.46 -13.03 16.03
CA LYS A 60 -2.48 -13.92 16.67
C LYS A 60 -3.04 -14.63 17.89
N LYS A 61 -3.91 -13.96 18.66
CA LYS A 61 -4.54 -14.56 19.84
C LYS A 61 -5.62 -15.59 19.48
N CYS A 62 -6.28 -15.42 18.32
CA CYS A 62 -7.36 -16.30 17.87
C CYS A 62 -6.89 -17.47 16.98
N ALA A 63 -5.64 -17.40 16.48
CA ALA A 63 -5.10 -18.47 15.64
C ALA A 63 -4.88 -19.75 16.45
N ASP A 64 -5.34 -20.87 15.91
CA ASP A 64 -5.17 -22.22 16.49
C ASP A 64 -5.02 -23.26 15.35
N SER A 65 -5.21 -24.56 15.67
CA SER A 65 -5.10 -25.64 14.69
C SER A 65 -6.21 -25.63 13.62
N GLU A 66 -7.38 -25.08 13.95
CA GLU A 66 -8.53 -25.05 13.05
C GLU A 66 -8.63 -23.68 12.32
N LEU A 67 -8.18 -22.61 12.95
CA LEU A 67 -8.23 -21.24 12.41
C LEU A 67 -6.82 -20.75 12.08
N ALA A 68 -6.40 -20.94 10.83
CA ALA A 68 -5.14 -20.41 10.33
C ALA A 68 -5.29 -18.94 9.95
N ILE A 69 -4.45 -18.06 10.52
CA ILE A 69 -4.52 -16.62 10.25
C ILE A 69 -3.20 -16.12 9.64
N LEU A 70 -3.32 -15.40 8.51
CA LEU A 70 -2.23 -14.87 7.72
C LEU A 70 -2.13 -13.35 7.93
N PHE A 71 -0.90 -12.86 8.08
CA PHE A 71 -0.62 -11.45 8.37
C PHE A 71 0.28 -10.81 7.31
N PRO A 72 -0.25 -10.44 6.12
CA PRO A 72 0.52 -9.61 5.19
C PRO A 72 0.68 -8.20 5.77
N ARG A 73 1.89 -7.71 5.87
CA ARG A 73 2.22 -6.31 6.16
C ARG A 73 2.52 -5.61 4.85
N SER A 74 1.48 -5.04 4.24
CA SER A 74 1.61 -4.39 2.93
C SER A 74 2.26 -3.02 3.07
N PHE A 75 3.22 -2.77 2.18
CA PHE A 75 3.80 -1.47 1.93
C PHE A 75 2.87 -0.64 1.04
N THR A 76 3.37 0.46 0.45
CA THR A 76 2.49 1.31 -0.33
C THR A 76 2.12 0.62 -1.64
N HIS A 77 0.85 0.35 -1.84
CA HIS A 77 0.34 -0.18 -3.10
C HIS A 77 -0.55 0.84 -3.79
N LEU A 78 -0.56 0.80 -5.11
CA LEU A 78 -1.28 1.74 -5.97
C LEU A 78 -1.80 1.04 -7.23
N GLY A 79 -2.70 1.71 -7.94
CA GLY A 79 -3.26 1.22 -9.20
C GLY A 79 -4.59 1.85 -9.53
N PRO A 80 -5.20 1.46 -10.66
CA PRO A 80 -6.52 1.91 -11.06
C PRO A 80 -7.57 1.75 -9.95
N GLY A 81 -8.45 2.74 -9.79
CA GLY A 81 -9.50 2.72 -8.77
C GLY A 81 -9.09 3.20 -7.39
N GLN A 82 -7.81 3.51 -7.15
CA GLN A 82 -7.38 4.04 -5.86
C GLN A 82 -8.00 5.43 -5.60
N ASN A 83 -8.44 5.67 -4.35
CA ASN A 83 -9.02 6.95 -3.96
C ASN A 83 -8.03 8.12 -4.14
N PRO A 84 -8.46 9.29 -4.70
CA PRO A 84 -7.59 10.43 -4.97
C PRO A 84 -7.10 11.17 -3.71
N SER A 85 -7.43 10.71 -2.52
CA SER A 85 -6.78 11.16 -1.27
C SER A 85 -5.35 10.63 -1.11
N TYR A 86 -4.97 9.61 -1.88
CA TYR A 86 -3.60 9.08 -1.94
C TYR A 86 -2.78 9.79 -3.01
N ALA A 87 -1.49 9.99 -2.76
CA ALA A 87 -0.64 10.89 -3.53
C ALA A 87 -0.62 10.56 -5.04
N VAL A 88 -0.27 9.33 -5.43
CA VAL A 88 -0.14 8.94 -6.84
C VAL A 88 -1.49 9.03 -7.57
N SER A 89 -2.55 8.56 -6.95
CA SER A 89 -3.90 8.66 -7.49
C SER A 89 -4.37 10.12 -7.58
N SER A 90 -3.97 10.97 -6.61
CA SER A 90 -4.22 12.42 -6.67
C SER A 90 -3.49 13.07 -7.84
N PHE A 91 -2.23 12.70 -8.10
CA PHE A 91 -1.46 13.23 -9.23
C PHE A 91 -2.16 12.87 -10.54
N ALA A 92 -2.46 11.59 -10.75
CA ALA A 92 -3.12 11.10 -11.96
C ALA A 92 -4.50 11.75 -12.18
N SER A 93 -5.32 11.87 -11.12
CA SER A 93 -6.63 12.52 -11.20
C SER A 93 -6.54 14.01 -11.55
N GLN A 94 -5.56 14.73 -11.01
CA GLN A 94 -5.37 16.15 -11.34
C GLN A 94 -4.88 16.31 -12.79
N ILE A 95 -3.95 15.48 -13.25
CA ILE A 95 -3.47 15.50 -14.65
C ILE A 95 -4.66 15.26 -15.61
N ALA A 96 -5.47 14.24 -15.38
CA ALA A 96 -6.62 13.95 -16.22
C ALA A 96 -7.62 15.12 -16.32
N LYS A 97 -7.87 15.84 -15.20
CA LYS A 97 -8.73 17.04 -15.18
C LYS A 97 -8.12 18.24 -15.89
N ILE A 98 -6.81 18.37 -15.86
CA ILE A 98 -6.08 19.40 -16.60
C ILE A 98 -6.16 19.14 -18.10
N GLU A 99 -5.99 17.87 -18.52
CA GLU A 99 -6.10 17.46 -19.94
C GLU A 99 -7.48 17.76 -20.54
N THR A 100 -8.55 17.72 -19.74
CA THR A 100 -9.92 18.04 -20.17
C THR A 100 -10.28 19.51 -19.99
N ASN A 101 -9.35 20.36 -19.55
CA ASN A 101 -9.57 21.77 -19.23
C ASN A 101 -10.59 22.02 -18.11
N GLU A 102 -10.88 21.03 -17.25
CA GLU A 102 -11.74 21.22 -16.08
C GLU A 102 -11.05 22.07 -15.00
N THR A 103 -9.71 22.03 -14.95
CA THR A 103 -8.92 22.78 -13.99
C THR A 103 -7.73 23.48 -14.68
N PRO A 104 -7.24 24.60 -14.13
CA PRO A 104 -6.01 25.24 -14.62
C PRO A 104 -4.82 24.25 -14.61
N PRO A 105 -3.79 24.45 -15.47
CA PRO A 105 -2.64 23.56 -15.59
C PRO A 105 -1.67 23.69 -14.39
N VAL A 106 -2.18 23.46 -13.21
CA VAL A 106 -1.43 23.50 -11.94
C VAL A 106 -1.80 22.30 -11.08
N ILE A 107 -0.84 21.43 -10.81
CA ILE A 107 -1.00 20.31 -9.87
C ILE A 107 -0.59 20.72 -8.45
N ARG A 108 -1.45 20.42 -7.47
CA ARG A 108 -1.20 20.70 -6.06
C ARG A 108 -0.76 19.43 -5.34
N VAL A 109 0.44 19.48 -4.76
CA VAL A 109 1.08 18.30 -4.15
C VAL A 109 1.48 18.57 -2.70
N GLY A 110 1.74 17.52 -1.92
CA GLY A 110 2.41 17.58 -0.63
C GLY A 110 3.93 17.49 -0.78
N SER A 111 4.61 16.87 0.20
CA SER A 111 6.05 16.62 0.11
C SER A 111 6.36 15.63 -1.03
N LEU A 112 7.33 15.98 -1.85
CA LEU A 112 7.84 15.15 -2.95
C LEU A 112 9.16 14.44 -2.61
N GLU A 113 9.73 14.73 -1.43
CA GLU A 113 11.04 14.18 -1.03
C GLU A 113 10.94 12.75 -0.47
N ALA A 114 9.75 12.32 -0.07
CA ALA A 114 9.55 11.02 0.54
C ALA A 114 9.86 9.87 -0.42
N LEU A 115 10.56 8.86 0.10
CA LEU A 115 10.88 7.61 -0.59
C LEU A 115 9.90 6.52 -0.19
N ARG A 116 9.27 5.88 -1.16
CA ARG A 116 8.23 4.85 -0.94
C ARG A 116 8.49 3.61 -1.75
N ASP A 117 8.40 2.46 -1.10
CA ASP A 117 8.25 1.18 -1.77
C ASP A 117 6.85 1.13 -2.37
N LEU A 118 6.79 1.09 -3.69
CA LEU A 118 5.54 1.14 -4.45
C LEU A 118 5.32 -0.20 -5.14
N THR A 119 4.15 -0.81 -4.91
CA THR A 119 3.78 -2.10 -5.48
C THR A 119 2.45 -1.96 -6.23
N ASP A 120 2.32 -2.58 -7.38
CA ASP A 120 1.04 -2.63 -8.09
C ASP A 120 -0.01 -3.37 -7.24
N VAL A 121 -1.24 -2.87 -7.24
CA VAL A 121 -2.35 -3.49 -6.50
C VAL A 121 -2.64 -4.92 -6.97
N ARG A 122 -2.41 -5.23 -8.26
CA ARG A 122 -2.58 -6.57 -8.82
C ARG A 122 -1.57 -7.55 -8.23
N ASP A 123 -0.32 -7.13 -8.09
CA ASP A 123 0.74 -7.90 -7.43
C ASP A 123 0.44 -8.08 -5.93
N THR A 124 -0.06 -7.03 -5.27
CA THR A 124 -0.48 -7.12 -3.85
C THR A 124 -1.60 -8.15 -3.66
N VAL A 125 -2.61 -8.18 -4.55
CA VAL A 125 -3.68 -9.19 -4.51
C VAL A 125 -3.16 -10.58 -4.81
N ASP A 126 -2.21 -10.72 -5.74
CA ASP A 126 -1.56 -12.00 -6.02
C ASP A 126 -0.74 -12.50 -4.83
N ALA A 127 -0.05 -11.60 -4.10
CA ALA A 127 0.61 -11.94 -2.83
C ALA A 127 -0.39 -12.48 -1.81
N TYR A 128 -1.54 -11.84 -1.65
CA TYR A 128 -2.59 -12.30 -0.72
C TYR A 128 -3.11 -13.69 -1.11
N ARG A 129 -3.36 -13.92 -2.39
CA ARG A 129 -3.76 -15.22 -2.91
C ARG A 129 -2.71 -16.30 -2.65
N ALA A 130 -1.43 -15.98 -2.90
CA ALA A 130 -0.31 -16.88 -2.65
C ALA A 130 -0.15 -17.20 -1.14
N LEU A 131 -0.29 -16.20 -0.27
CA LEU A 131 -0.27 -16.37 1.18
C LEU A 131 -1.45 -17.23 1.66
N MET A 132 -2.66 -17.01 1.12
CA MET A 132 -3.81 -17.86 1.45
C MET A 132 -3.57 -19.33 1.09
N ALA A 133 -2.86 -19.60 0.01
CA ALA A 133 -2.54 -20.97 -0.42
C ALA A 133 -1.39 -21.60 0.39
N ARG A 134 -0.31 -20.88 0.65
CA ARG A 134 0.97 -21.45 1.13
C ARG A 134 1.52 -20.80 2.41
N GLY A 135 0.97 -19.66 2.85
CA GLY A 135 1.47 -18.93 4.01
C GLY A 135 1.38 -19.73 5.32
N VAL A 136 2.31 -19.51 6.22
CA VAL A 136 2.34 -20.11 7.56
C VAL A 136 1.48 -19.28 8.51
N SER A 137 0.54 -19.94 9.20
CA SER A 137 -0.34 -19.29 10.18
C SER A 137 0.45 -18.62 11.30
N GLY A 138 0.02 -17.44 11.70
CA GLY A 138 0.65 -16.67 12.76
C GLY A 138 1.90 -15.87 12.33
N ARG A 139 2.46 -16.15 11.15
CA ARG A 139 3.70 -15.55 10.66
C ARG A 139 3.42 -14.29 9.82
N PRO A 140 4.05 -13.15 10.12
CA PRO A 140 3.94 -11.97 9.27
C PRO A 140 4.78 -12.10 8.00
N TYR A 141 4.31 -11.48 6.91
CA TYR A 141 4.99 -11.38 5.63
C TYR A 141 4.91 -9.95 5.10
N ASN A 142 6.05 -9.37 4.79
CA ASN A 142 6.09 -8.11 4.06
C ASN A 142 5.62 -8.32 2.62
N VAL A 143 4.69 -7.48 2.18
CA VAL A 143 4.24 -7.42 0.78
C VAL A 143 4.71 -6.08 0.22
N CYS A 144 5.81 -6.13 -0.52
CA CYS A 144 6.56 -4.98 -1.01
C CYS A 144 7.35 -5.37 -2.27
N SER A 145 7.79 -4.36 -3.03
CA SER A 145 8.64 -4.57 -4.22
C SER A 145 10.12 -4.72 -3.85
N GLY A 146 10.55 -4.14 -2.72
CA GLY A 146 11.95 -4.03 -2.34
C GLY A 146 12.68 -2.85 -3.01
N HIS A 147 11.95 -1.96 -3.70
CA HIS A 147 12.51 -0.80 -4.39
C HIS A 147 11.82 0.49 -3.91
N ALA A 148 12.62 1.47 -3.50
CA ALA A 148 12.12 2.78 -3.08
C ALA A 148 12.17 3.77 -4.24
N HIS A 149 11.06 4.47 -4.45
CA HIS A 149 10.92 5.52 -5.45
C HIS A 149 10.67 6.86 -4.77
N ARG A 150 11.37 7.92 -5.21
CA ARG A 150 11.13 9.27 -4.74
C ARG A 150 9.82 9.79 -5.33
N MET A 151 9.01 10.44 -4.53
CA MET A 151 7.70 10.92 -4.99
C MET A 151 7.79 12.01 -6.07
N SER A 152 8.91 12.78 -6.14
CA SER A 152 9.19 13.67 -7.27
C SER A 152 9.31 12.92 -8.59
N ASP A 153 10.06 11.81 -8.59
CA ASP A 153 10.32 11.02 -9.80
C ASP A 153 9.02 10.34 -10.29
N VAL A 154 8.19 9.89 -9.34
CA VAL A 154 6.85 9.34 -9.64
C VAL A 154 5.95 10.40 -10.28
N LEU A 155 5.97 11.63 -9.78
CA LEU A 155 5.22 12.74 -10.38
C LEU A 155 5.75 13.08 -11.78
N GLU A 156 7.06 13.15 -11.94
CA GLU A 156 7.71 13.42 -13.24
C GLU A 156 7.34 12.34 -14.27
N ALA A 157 7.37 11.07 -13.87
CA ALA A 157 6.96 9.95 -14.72
C ALA A 157 5.48 10.02 -15.15
N LEU A 158 4.59 10.57 -14.32
CA LEU A 158 3.20 10.83 -14.70
C LEU A 158 3.09 12.05 -15.61
N LEU A 159 3.81 13.13 -15.33
CA LEU A 159 3.81 14.34 -16.14
C LEU A 159 4.39 14.10 -17.54
N SER A 160 5.33 13.19 -17.70
CA SER A 160 5.88 12.81 -19.01
C SER A 160 4.87 12.10 -19.93
N GLN A 161 3.71 11.68 -19.40
CA GLN A 161 2.64 11.02 -20.14
C GLN A 161 1.53 11.98 -20.62
N THR A 162 1.69 13.28 -20.43
CA THR A 162 0.78 14.31 -20.91
C THR A 162 1.53 15.33 -21.76
N ASP A 163 0.85 15.86 -22.79
CA ASP A 163 1.39 16.93 -23.65
C ASP A 163 1.13 18.33 -23.06
N VAL A 164 0.41 18.42 -21.94
CA VAL A 164 0.08 19.70 -21.30
C VAL A 164 1.25 20.14 -20.42
N ASP A 165 1.70 21.39 -20.57
CA ASP A 165 2.66 21.97 -19.64
C ASP A 165 1.98 22.27 -18.29
N VAL A 166 2.38 21.55 -17.26
CA VAL A 166 1.73 21.56 -15.93
C VAL A 166 2.69 22.10 -14.88
N ALA A 167 2.31 23.22 -14.25
CA ALA A 167 3.05 23.76 -13.13
C ALA A 167 2.82 22.95 -11.84
N VAL A 168 3.88 22.73 -11.05
CA VAL A 168 3.79 22.02 -9.76
C VAL A 168 3.77 23.03 -8.62
N HIS A 169 2.75 22.93 -7.76
CA HIS A 169 2.60 23.79 -6.58
C HIS A 169 2.56 22.95 -5.30
N ILE A 170 3.50 23.21 -4.37
CA ILE A 170 3.51 22.57 -3.04
C ILE A 170 2.46 23.24 -2.16
N ASP A 171 1.43 22.50 -1.79
CA ASP A 171 0.36 22.95 -0.92
C ASP A 171 0.70 22.61 0.55
N GLN A 172 0.91 23.63 1.37
CA GLN A 172 1.24 23.49 2.79
C GLN A 172 0.21 22.67 3.58
N LYS A 173 -1.07 22.68 3.16
CA LYS A 173 -2.14 21.91 3.79
C LYS A 173 -2.02 20.41 3.54
N ARG A 174 -1.24 20.01 2.55
CA ARG A 174 -0.98 18.59 2.19
C ARG A 174 0.31 18.05 2.82
N LEU A 175 1.11 18.91 3.47
CA LEU A 175 2.29 18.46 4.20
C LEU A 175 1.89 17.72 5.48
N ARG A 176 2.50 16.59 5.71
CA ARG A 176 2.29 15.78 6.92
C ARG A 176 3.46 15.99 7.88
N PRO A 177 3.25 16.52 9.09
CA PRO A 177 4.34 16.90 10.01
C PRO A 177 5.21 15.72 10.52
N LYS A 178 4.79 14.47 10.30
CA LYS A 178 5.47 13.24 10.75
C LYS A 178 5.44 12.16 9.67
N ASP A 179 5.72 12.53 8.43
CA ASP A 179 5.88 11.52 7.39
C ASP A 179 7.27 10.87 7.54
N ASN A 180 7.34 9.55 7.39
CA ASN A 180 8.63 8.87 7.34
C ASN A 180 9.31 9.24 6.02
N ASP A 181 10.58 9.65 6.07
CA ASP A 181 11.34 9.98 4.86
C ASP A 181 11.49 8.76 3.95
N LEU A 182 11.69 7.59 4.54
CA LEU A 182 11.79 6.31 3.85
C LEU A 182 10.75 5.31 4.36
N LEU A 183 10.06 4.64 3.46
CA LEU A 183 9.27 3.44 3.73
C LEU A 183 9.63 2.40 2.66
N LEU A 184 10.61 1.55 2.96
CA LEU A 184 11.15 0.50 2.09
C LEU A 184 11.04 -0.84 2.80
N GLY A 185 10.52 -1.86 2.12
CA GLY A 185 10.39 -3.21 2.64
C GLY A 185 11.48 -4.16 2.15
N ASP A 186 11.76 -5.18 2.96
CA ASP A 186 12.53 -6.36 2.54
C ASP A 186 11.55 -7.50 2.20
N PRO A 187 11.44 -7.92 0.92
CA PRO A 187 10.57 -9.01 0.50
C PRO A 187 11.19 -10.41 0.64
N SER A 188 12.37 -10.54 1.19
CA SER A 188 13.16 -11.79 1.18
C SER A 188 12.38 -12.99 1.74
N ARG A 189 11.58 -12.78 2.80
CA ARG A 189 10.80 -13.85 3.41
C ARG A 189 9.70 -14.36 2.49
N ILE A 190 8.88 -13.49 1.93
CA ILE A 190 7.79 -13.89 1.04
C ILE A 190 8.34 -14.50 -0.26
N ASN A 191 9.49 -14.00 -0.74
CA ASN A 191 10.17 -14.56 -1.90
C ASN A 191 10.62 -16.00 -1.63
N ALA A 192 11.32 -16.24 -0.52
CA ALA A 192 11.90 -17.54 -0.19
C ALA A 192 10.84 -18.59 0.18
N GLU A 193 9.83 -18.22 0.96
CA GLU A 193 8.87 -19.16 1.53
C GLU A 193 7.64 -19.38 0.66
N ILE A 194 7.22 -18.33 -0.06
CA ILE A 194 5.98 -18.31 -0.84
C ILE A 194 6.26 -18.37 -2.34
N GLY A 195 7.46 -17.98 -2.78
CA GLY A 195 7.81 -17.86 -4.20
C GLY A 195 7.04 -16.74 -4.90
N TRP A 196 6.65 -15.69 -4.16
CA TRP A 196 6.00 -14.52 -4.73
C TRP A 196 7.01 -13.39 -4.91
N TYR A 197 6.87 -12.66 -6.00
CA TYR A 197 7.64 -11.45 -6.35
C TYR A 197 6.68 -10.43 -6.97
N ALA A 198 6.93 -9.14 -6.72
CA ALA A 198 6.31 -8.08 -7.52
C ALA A 198 6.83 -8.17 -8.96
N LYS A 199 5.93 -8.09 -9.94
CA LYS A 199 6.23 -8.33 -11.37
C LYS A 199 5.89 -7.16 -12.25
N THR A 200 4.94 -6.33 -11.81
CA THR A 200 4.44 -5.20 -12.59
C THR A 200 5.38 -4.02 -12.42
N GLU A 201 5.93 -3.54 -13.52
CA GLU A 201 6.81 -2.37 -13.52
C GLU A 201 6.03 -1.11 -13.09
N LEU A 202 6.71 -0.20 -12.37
CA LEU A 202 6.07 1.00 -11.86
C LEU A 202 5.50 1.87 -12.98
N GLU A 203 6.19 1.99 -14.10
CA GLU A 203 5.76 2.75 -15.27
C GLU A 203 4.44 2.23 -15.86
N GLU A 204 4.25 0.91 -15.85
CA GLU A 204 2.99 0.29 -16.27
C GLU A 204 1.86 0.66 -15.31
N THR A 205 2.11 0.54 -14.01
CA THR A 205 1.15 0.89 -12.96
C THR A 205 0.73 2.36 -13.03
N LEU A 206 1.70 3.26 -13.24
CA LEU A 206 1.45 4.70 -13.37
C LEU A 206 0.61 5.02 -14.61
N ARG A 207 0.94 4.41 -15.76
CA ARG A 207 0.19 4.56 -17.00
C ARG A 207 -1.25 4.09 -16.84
N ASP A 208 -1.45 2.92 -16.27
CA ASP A 208 -2.78 2.35 -16.06
C ASP A 208 -3.60 3.20 -15.08
N THR A 209 -2.95 3.73 -14.03
CA THR A 209 -3.60 4.63 -13.07
C THR A 209 -4.01 5.95 -13.71
N LEU A 210 -3.16 6.53 -14.57
CA LEU A 210 -3.50 7.77 -15.29
C LEU A 210 -4.63 7.52 -16.30
N ASN A 211 -4.58 6.42 -17.06
CA ASN A 211 -5.63 6.08 -18.02
C ASN A 211 -6.98 5.83 -17.33
N TYR A 212 -6.99 5.15 -16.17
CA TYR A 212 -8.20 5.03 -15.37
C TYR A 212 -8.82 6.40 -15.04
N TRP A 213 -8.02 7.38 -14.61
CA TRP A 213 -8.53 8.71 -14.29
C TRP A 213 -8.96 9.50 -15.53
N ARG A 214 -8.30 9.31 -16.68
CA ARG A 214 -8.74 9.87 -17.97
C ARG A 214 -10.13 9.36 -18.35
N ASP A 215 -10.39 8.07 -18.11
CA ASP A 215 -11.71 7.49 -18.39
C ASP A 215 -12.77 8.00 -17.40
N VAL A 216 -12.44 8.09 -16.10
CA VAL A 216 -13.36 8.62 -15.06
C VAL A 216 -13.77 10.07 -15.30
N VAL A 217 -12.84 10.91 -15.77
CA VAL A 217 -13.11 12.34 -16.02
C VAL A 217 -13.92 12.57 -17.31
N ARG A 218 -13.87 11.63 -18.26
CA ARG A 218 -14.65 11.71 -19.51
C ARG A 218 -16.10 11.24 -19.37
N LEU A 219 -16.46 10.59 -18.25
CA LEU A 219 -17.82 10.15 -17.94
C LEU A 219 -18.65 11.25 -17.29
#